data_8de46fa8c9233ce1036f933a500d47d2
#
_entry.id   8de46fa8c9233ce1036f933a500d47d2
#
_cell.length_a   1.000
_cell.length_b   1.000
_cell.length_c   1.000
_cell.angle_alpha   90.00
_cell.angle_beta   90.00
_cell.angle_gamma   90.00
#
_symmetry.space_group_name_H-M   'P 1'
#
loop_
_entity.id
_entity.type
_entity.pdbx_description
1 polymer ?
#
loop_
_entity_poly.entity_id
_entity_poly.type
_entity_poly.pdbx_seq_one_letter_code
_entity_poly.pdbx_strand_id
1 'polypeptide(L)'
;MSFVSSTFITNNHKLYFSKSELSKILNCYSIGVSNGNWKDYALNFRSNEAIFSFYKHTLASPHCILKKYRVKKKKETLYHLFINNKKSCKFEDIDRLIASIKQNQIFII
;
A
#
# COMPACT_ATOMS: atom_id res chain seq x y z
N MET A 1 12.76 8.41 23.72
CA MET A 1 12.04 8.41 23.61
C MET A 1 11.17 8.44 23.87
N SER A 2 11.15 8.59 24.52
CA SER A 2 10.31 8.42 24.75
C SER A 2 9.45 8.84 24.74
N PHE A 3 9.16 9.28 24.73
CA PHE A 3 8.28 9.63 24.53
C PHE A 3 7.46 9.55 24.51
N VAL A 4 7.37 10.14 25.20
CA VAL A 4 6.59 9.69 24.42
C VAL A 4 5.55 8.59 24.69
N SER A 5 5.24 8.28 25.91
CA SER A 5 4.39 7.16 26.23
C SER A 5 2.93 7.35 25.79
N SER A 6 2.39 8.55 25.89
CA SER A 6 1.01 8.80 25.46
C SER A 6 0.85 8.66 23.95
N THR A 7 1.82 9.16 23.20
CA THR A 7 1.88 9.01 21.77
C THR A 7 1.96 7.53 21.40
N PHE A 8 2.71 6.80 22.16
CA PHE A 8 2.90 5.39 21.97
C PHE A 8 1.59 4.60 22.13
N ILE A 9 0.79 4.94 23.12
CA ILE A 9 -0.50 4.30 23.35
C ILE A 9 -1.44 4.59 22.18
N THR A 10 -1.48 5.83 21.71
CA THR A 10 -2.31 6.21 20.58
C THR A 10 -1.93 5.43 19.32
N ASN A 11 -0.64 5.24 19.10
CA ASN A 11 -0.14 4.52 17.94
C ASN A 11 -0.46 3.04 17.95
N ASN A 12 -0.76 2.46 19.11
CA ASN A 12 -1.12 1.04 19.20
C ASN A 12 -2.39 0.70 18.43
N HIS A 13 -3.21 1.69 18.11
CA HIS A 13 -4.43 1.47 17.36
C HIS A 13 -4.24 1.57 15.85
N LYS A 14 -3.10 2.07 15.41
CA LYS A 14 -2.83 2.17 13.98
C LYS A 14 -2.35 0.84 13.42
N LEU A 15 -2.72 0.60 12.18
CA LEU A 15 -2.23 -0.54 11.43
C LEU A 15 -1.07 -0.08 10.55
N TYR A 16 0.01 -0.86 10.56
CA TYR A 16 1.20 -0.56 9.76
C TYR A 16 1.49 -1.69 8.81
N PHE A 17 2.21 -1.40 7.75
CA PHE A 17 2.84 -2.46 6.96
C PHE A 17 3.99 -3.03 7.79
N SER A 18 4.16 -4.34 7.74
CA SER A 18 5.34 -4.96 8.34
C SER A 18 6.58 -4.55 7.55
N LYS A 19 7.74 -4.74 8.16
CA LYS A 19 9.00 -4.44 7.48
C LYS A 19 9.14 -5.21 6.17
N SER A 20 8.76 -6.47 6.19
CA SER A 20 8.78 -7.33 5.00
C SER A 20 7.80 -6.83 3.93
N GLU A 21 6.59 -6.49 4.34
CA GLU A 21 5.59 -5.96 3.40
C GLU A 21 6.07 -4.68 2.75
N LEU A 22 6.54 -3.75 3.56
CA LEU A 22 6.99 -2.45 3.05
C LEU A 22 8.17 -2.62 2.09
N SER A 23 9.09 -3.52 2.41
CA SER A 23 10.22 -3.82 1.54
C SER A 23 9.75 -4.30 0.17
N LYS A 24 8.77 -5.19 0.13
CA LYS A 24 8.20 -5.71 -1.12
C LYS A 24 7.50 -4.61 -1.92
N ILE A 25 6.75 -3.76 -1.23
CA ILE A 25 6.04 -2.65 -1.86
C ILE A 25 7.04 -1.66 -2.46
N LEU A 26 8.06 -1.29 -1.71
CA LEU A 26 9.07 -0.34 -2.18
C LEU A 26 9.88 -0.90 -3.34
N ASN A 27 10.15 -2.20 -3.33
CA ASN A 27 10.82 -2.83 -4.46
C ASN A 27 9.95 -2.74 -5.72
N CYS A 28 8.66 -3.01 -5.59
CA CYS A 28 7.71 -2.87 -6.68
C CYS A 28 7.67 -1.43 -7.20
N TYR A 29 7.64 -0.47 -6.28
CA TYR A 29 7.65 0.96 -6.61
C TYR A 29 8.93 1.32 -7.39
N SER A 30 10.09 0.86 -6.93
CA SER A 30 11.37 1.14 -7.59
C SER A 30 11.40 0.63 -9.03
N ILE A 31 10.86 -0.56 -9.27
CA ILE A 31 10.77 -1.12 -10.61
C ILE A 31 9.90 -0.22 -11.48
N GLY A 32 8.76 0.23 -10.95
CA GLY A 32 7.86 1.13 -11.68
C GLY A 32 8.49 2.47 -11.99
N VAL A 33 9.30 3.00 -11.07
CA VAL A 33 10.04 4.24 -11.32
C VAL A 33 11.06 4.04 -12.45
N SER A 34 11.78 2.94 -12.42
CA SER A 34 12.77 2.63 -13.47
C SER A 34 12.12 2.50 -14.84
N ASN A 35 10.90 2.01 -14.88
CA ASN A 35 10.15 1.85 -16.13
C ASN A 35 9.39 3.10 -16.54
N GLY A 36 9.47 4.16 -15.74
CA GLY A 36 8.77 5.41 -16.05
C GLY A 36 7.27 5.40 -15.70
N ASN A 37 6.81 4.39 -14.98
CA ASN A 37 5.38 4.26 -14.65
C ASN A 37 4.96 5.15 -13.49
N TRP A 38 5.83 5.35 -12.51
CA TRP A 38 5.51 6.16 -11.33
C TRP A 38 6.59 7.16 -11.03
N LYS A 39 6.20 8.28 -10.40
CA LYS A 39 7.12 9.35 -10.01
C LYS A 39 7.08 9.66 -8.53
N ASP A 40 6.04 9.21 -7.82
CA ASP A 40 5.87 9.55 -6.42
C ASP A 40 5.00 8.52 -5.71
N TYR A 41 5.08 8.52 -4.38
CA TYR A 41 4.23 7.69 -3.56
C TYR A 41 3.87 8.42 -2.27
N ALA A 42 2.85 7.92 -1.59
CA ALA A 42 2.44 8.42 -0.28
C ALA A 42 2.08 7.25 0.63
N LEU A 43 2.42 7.38 1.90
CA LEU A 43 2.07 6.43 2.94
C LEU A 43 1.11 7.06 3.92
N ASN A 44 0.11 6.31 4.35
CA ASN A 44 -0.83 6.76 5.35
C ASN A 44 -1.22 5.58 6.23
N PHE A 45 -1.17 5.78 7.55
CA PHE A 45 -1.50 4.75 8.52
C PHE A 45 -2.67 5.21 9.37
N ARG A 46 -3.72 4.40 9.42
CA ARG A 46 -4.95 4.69 10.18
C ARG A 46 -5.23 3.54 11.15
N SER A 47 -6.30 3.68 11.91
CA SER A 47 -6.64 2.68 12.94
C SER A 47 -6.80 1.26 12.40
N ASN A 48 -7.42 1.11 11.25
CA ASN A 48 -7.71 -0.21 10.70
C ASN A 48 -7.17 -0.44 9.32
N GLU A 49 -6.35 0.49 8.81
CA GLU A 49 -5.81 0.34 7.47
C GLU A 49 -4.46 1.04 7.32
N ALA A 50 -3.61 0.45 6.50
CA ALA A 50 -2.36 1.04 6.04
C ALA A 50 -2.48 1.21 4.54
N ILE A 51 -2.10 2.39 4.04
CA ILE A 51 -2.33 2.76 2.65
C ILE A 51 -1.03 3.18 1.99
N PHE A 52 -0.74 2.60 0.83
CA PHE A 52 0.37 3.02 -0.02
C PHE A 52 -0.20 3.43 -1.37
N SER A 53 0.03 4.68 -1.74
CA SER A 53 -0.49 5.25 -2.99
C SER A 53 0.65 5.46 -3.97
N PHE A 54 0.44 5.03 -5.22
CA PHE A 54 1.43 5.14 -6.29
C PHE A 54 0.94 6.20 -7.29
N TYR A 55 1.80 7.16 -7.63
CA TYR A 55 1.43 8.29 -8.49
C TYR A 55 2.25 8.28 -9.79
N LYS A 56 1.56 8.44 -10.92
CA LYS A 56 2.22 8.69 -12.19
C LYS A 56 2.71 10.14 -12.30
N HIS A 57 1.97 11.04 -11.68
CA HIS A 57 2.26 12.47 -11.69
C HIS A 57 2.10 13.00 -10.27
N THR A 58 2.96 13.92 -9.90
CA THR A 58 3.05 14.42 -8.52
C THR A 58 1.75 15.05 -8.01
N LEU A 59 1.02 15.74 -8.86
CA LEU A 59 -0.19 16.47 -8.44
C LEU A 59 -1.49 15.82 -8.90
N ALA A 60 -1.41 14.60 -9.41
CA ALA A 60 -2.58 13.89 -9.91
C ALA A 60 -3.20 13.00 -8.85
N SER A 61 -4.35 12.39 -9.17
CA SER A 61 -4.91 11.32 -8.36
C SER A 61 -4.00 10.10 -8.42
N PRO A 62 -4.00 9.26 -7.38
CA PRO A 62 -3.17 8.06 -7.40
C PRO A 62 -3.53 7.15 -8.57
N HIS A 63 -2.50 6.59 -9.21
CA HIS A 63 -2.71 5.58 -10.24
C HIS A 63 -3.13 4.25 -9.62
N CYS A 64 -2.46 3.85 -8.54
CA CYS A 64 -2.79 2.64 -7.79
C CYS A 64 -2.82 2.96 -6.31
N ILE A 65 -3.68 2.26 -5.58
CA ILE A 65 -3.73 2.34 -4.12
C ILE A 65 -3.71 0.92 -3.58
N LEU A 66 -2.75 0.66 -2.72
CA LEU A 66 -2.63 -0.62 -2.02
C LEU A 66 -3.06 -0.40 -0.57
N LYS A 67 -4.10 -1.10 -0.14
CA LYS A 67 -4.58 -1.02 1.24
C LYS A 67 -4.40 -2.35 1.93
N LYS A 68 -3.85 -2.30 3.14
CA LYS A 68 -3.89 -3.41 4.09
C LYS A 68 -4.93 -3.04 5.12
N TYR A 69 -5.85 -3.94 5.45
CA TYR A 69 -6.89 -3.63 6.42
C TYR A 69 -7.22 -4.83 7.28
N ARG A 70 -7.76 -4.53 8.48
CA ARG A 70 -8.22 -5.55 9.41
C ARG A 70 -9.69 -5.86 9.17
N VAL A 71 -10.01 -7.14 9.19
CA VAL A 71 -11.40 -7.58 9.19
C VAL A 71 -11.86 -7.61 10.64
N LYS A 72 -12.84 -6.77 10.97
CA LYS A 72 -13.25 -6.52 12.36
C LYS A 72 -13.62 -7.77 13.16
N LYS A 73 -14.21 -8.77 12.53
CA LYS A 73 -14.67 -9.98 13.20
C LYS A 73 -13.67 -11.12 13.19
N LYS A 74 -12.64 -11.01 12.39
CA LYS A 74 -11.59 -12.01 12.27
C LYS A 74 -10.27 -11.30 12.53
N LYS A 75 -9.37 -11.93 13.24
CA LYS A 75 -8.05 -11.33 13.49
C LYS A 75 -7.16 -11.42 12.24
N GLU A 76 -7.76 -11.35 11.07
CA GLU A 76 -7.06 -11.44 9.81
C GLU A 76 -6.85 -10.08 9.20
N THR A 77 -5.77 -9.94 8.45
CA THR A 77 -5.55 -8.78 7.59
C THR A 77 -5.76 -9.21 6.16
N LEU A 78 -6.36 -8.32 5.38
CA LEU A 78 -6.56 -8.51 3.96
C LEU A 78 -5.97 -7.32 3.22
N TYR A 79 -5.78 -7.49 1.92
CA TYR A 79 -5.18 -6.47 1.07
C TYR A 79 -6.13 -6.15 -0.08
N HIS A 80 -6.19 -4.88 -0.44
CA HIS A 80 -7.07 -4.41 -1.49
C HIS A 80 -6.29 -3.52 -2.43
N LEU A 81 -6.38 -3.80 -3.72
CA LEU A 81 -5.71 -3.01 -4.75
C LEU A 81 -6.76 -2.26 -5.56
N PHE A 82 -6.56 -0.96 -5.72
CA PHE A 82 -7.38 -0.11 -6.57
C PHE A 82 -6.51 0.41 -7.71
N ILE A 83 -7.00 0.33 -8.93
CA ILE A 83 -6.28 0.80 -10.11
C ILE A 83 -7.15 1.82 -10.84
N ASN A 84 -6.68 3.07 -10.92
CA ASN A 84 -7.37 4.17 -11.61
C ASN A 84 -8.79 4.41 -11.13
N ASN A 85 -9.12 4.05 -9.90
CA ASN A 85 -10.47 4.12 -9.34
C ASN A 85 -11.52 3.32 -10.11
N LYS A 86 -11.10 2.50 -11.08
CA LYS A 86 -12.02 1.73 -11.92
C LYS A 86 -12.03 0.26 -11.61
N LYS A 87 -10.89 -0.26 -11.19
CA LYS A 87 -10.75 -1.69 -10.93
C LYS A 87 -10.29 -1.90 -9.51
N SER A 88 -10.93 -2.81 -8.80
CA SER A 88 -10.49 -3.18 -7.47
C SER A 88 -10.47 -4.68 -7.31
N CYS A 89 -9.47 -5.18 -6.61
CA CYS A 89 -9.31 -6.60 -6.34
C CYS A 89 -8.87 -6.80 -4.90
N LYS A 90 -9.39 -7.85 -4.28
CA LYS A 90 -9.02 -8.22 -2.92
C LYS A 90 -8.07 -9.41 -2.93
N PHE A 91 -7.13 -9.42 -2.01
CA PHE A 91 -6.13 -10.46 -1.88
C PHE A 91 -5.95 -10.84 -0.42
N GLU A 92 -5.69 -12.11 -0.16
CA GLU A 92 -5.34 -12.57 1.17
C GLU A 92 -3.85 -12.45 1.46
N ASP A 93 -3.06 -12.20 0.44
CA ASP A 93 -1.62 -12.32 0.42
C ASP A 93 -1.04 -11.15 -0.38
N ILE A 94 -0.08 -10.45 0.23
CA ILE A 94 0.51 -9.28 -0.41
C ILE A 94 1.33 -9.65 -1.65
N ASP A 95 1.90 -10.83 -1.69
CA ASP A 95 2.71 -11.24 -2.84
C ASP A 95 1.85 -11.35 -4.11
N ARG A 96 0.64 -11.85 -3.97
CA ARG A 96 -0.30 -11.94 -5.10
C ARG A 96 -0.74 -10.56 -5.57
N LEU A 97 -0.95 -9.65 -4.62
CA LEU A 97 -1.31 -8.28 -4.95
C LEU A 97 -0.19 -7.61 -5.72
N ILE A 98 1.05 -7.76 -5.26
CA ILE A 98 2.21 -7.17 -5.93
C ILE A 98 2.41 -7.76 -7.32
N ALA A 99 2.20 -9.06 -7.47
CA ALA A 99 2.26 -9.71 -8.78
C ALA A 99 1.23 -9.12 -9.74
N SER A 100 0.04 -8.82 -9.23
CA SER A 100 -1.01 -8.17 -10.03
C SER A 100 -0.58 -6.77 -10.48
N ILE A 101 0.07 -6.00 -9.60
CA ILE A 101 0.58 -4.68 -9.98
C ILE A 101 1.61 -4.81 -11.08
N LYS A 102 2.53 -5.76 -10.96
CA LYS A 102 3.59 -5.96 -11.95
C LYS A 102 3.03 -6.35 -13.32
N GLN A 103 1.98 -7.15 -13.34
CA GLN A 103 1.31 -7.50 -14.60
C GLN A 103 0.71 -6.26 -15.26
N ASN A 104 0.07 -5.39 -14.48
CA ASN A 104 -0.52 -4.17 -15.01
C ASN A 104 0.54 -3.22 -15.55
N GLN A 105 1.70 -3.19 -14.94
CA GLN A 105 2.82 -2.37 -15.44
C GLN A 105 3.29 -2.85 -16.80
N ILE A 106 3.31 -4.16 -17.02
CA ILE A 106 3.74 -4.72 -18.30
C ILE A 106 2.81 -4.27 -19.42
N PHE A 107 1.51 -4.18 -19.15
CA PHE A 107 0.52 -3.75 -20.14
C PHE A 107 0.54 -2.25 -20.42
N ILE A 108 1.14 -1.47 -19.54
CA ILE A 108 1.20 -0.03 -19.69
C ILE A 108 2.34 0.39 -20.62
N ILE A 109 3.33 -0.46 -20.75
CA ILE A 109 4.47 -0.22 -21.63
C ILE A 109 4.07 -0.47 -23.08
#